data_0471f93675bf9ba911dd42b9caafea1d
#
_entry.id   0471f93675bf9ba911dd42b9caafea1d
#
_cell.length_a   1.000
_cell.length_b   1.000
_cell.length_c   1.000
_cell.angle_alpha   90.00
_cell.angle_beta   90.00
_cell.angle_gamma   90.00
#
_symmetry.space_group_name_H-M   'P 1'
#
loop_
_entity.id
_entity.type
_entity.pdbx_description
1 polymer ?
#
loop_
_entity_poly.entity_id
_entity_poly.type
_entity_poly.pdbx_seq_one_letter_code
_entity_poly.pdbx_strand_id
1 'polypeptide(L)'
;MNILFAASEVAPFIKTGGLADVAGSLPQKLADMGHDVKVILPLYEGIGQQYREKMRFLFYWNCRLAWRTPYCGVFELREGNISYLFVDNEYYFKRAEIYGHYDDGERFAFFSRAVIETPAHLDWHPDILHCNDWETALVPIYLLEERERIWQLRGTKSVFTIHNIEYQGRYGDQIIQDLLGLHPGYMNEHMLAYHGDVNLMKGAIYAADYVTTVSPTYASELQYPFYAHGLEGVVADNRWKMRGILNGLDTALYDPTNGNGLAAPFSADDLSGKAACKRALQQAVGLREDPNVPIIACVSRLVKHKGFELVANSIHDIMGMDVQMVVLGTGEWNFEEAFRHAQAQYPGRFAARLQYSASLSTAIYGGADLFLMPSLAEPCGLSQMIAMRYGTIPVVRETGGLKDTVIPHGVFGDTGFTFANINAHDMVWVLGEAVGLYYNDKDGEDGWRVLQRNGMTKDFSWNNPAREYEDVYYQITGIPPPIEPSPGAAPVPAGAAPPPPEPEAV
;
A
#
# COMPACT_ATOMS: atom_id res chain seq x y z
N MET A 1 8.81 -20.74 5.39
CA MET A 1 7.49 -20.72 6.06
C MET A 1 6.38 -20.73 5.01
N ASN A 2 5.20 -21.22 5.40
CA ASN A 2 3.99 -21.18 4.61
C ASN A 2 3.17 -19.94 5.00
N ILE A 3 2.91 -19.05 4.07
CA ILE A 3 2.26 -17.76 4.34
C ILE A 3 0.97 -17.66 3.53
N LEU A 4 -0.18 -17.50 4.20
CA LEU A 4 -1.42 -17.13 3.55
C LEU A 4 -1.66 -15.63 3.72
N PHE A 5 -1.54 -14.88 2.64
CA PHE A 5 -1.72 -13.44 2.61
C PHE A 5 -3.13 -13.11 2.14
N ALA A 6 -3.96 -12.56 3.03
CA ALA A 6 -5.35 -12.24 2.76
C ALA A 6 -5.53 -10.72 2.55
N ALA A 7 -6.12 -10.35 1.42
CA ALA A 7 -6.39 -8.95 1.09
C ALA A 7 -7.69 -8.82 0.29
N SER A 8 -8.37 -7.67 0.44
CA SER A 8 -9.58 -7.35 -0.30
C SER A 8 -9.30 -6.92 -1.73
N GLU A 9 -8.10 -6.43 -2.04
CA GLU A 9 -7.66 -6.04 -3.37
C GLU A 9 -6.19 -6.42 -3.58
N VAL A 10 -5.81 -6.81 -4.81
CA VAL A 10 -4.46 -7.24 -5.19
C VAL A 10 -4.16 -6.82 -6.62
N ALA A 11 -3.10 -6.03 -6.83
CA ALA A 11 -2.63 -5.72 -8.18
C ALA A 11 -1.95 -6.96 -8.81
N PRO A 12 -2.08 -7.21 -10.11
CA PRO A 12 -2.76 -6.40 -11.12
C PRO A 12 -4.24 -6.74 -11.31
N PHE A 13 -4.83 -7.63 -10.51
CA PHE A 13 -6.17 -8.19 -10.71
C PHE A 13 -7.28 -7.18 -10.46
N ILE A 14 -7.20 -6.48 -9.31
CA ILE A 14 -8.15 -5.45 -8.89
C ILE A 14 -7.47 -4.44 -7.98
N LYS A 15 -7.72 -3.14 -8.21
CA LYS A 15 -7.06 -2.06 -7.48
C LYS A 15 -7.96 -0.85 -7.33
N THR A 16 -8.06 -0.34 -6.09
CA THR A 16 -8.66 0.96 -5.77
C THR A 16 -7.69 1.87 -5.02
N GLY A 17 -6.72 1.30 -4.31
CA GLY A 17 -5.79 2.02 -3.45
C GLY A 17 -4.40 1.40 -3.35
N GLY A 18 -3.63 1.88 -2.37
CA GLY A 18 -2.25 1.42 -2.13
C GLY A 18 -2.16 0.00 -1.57
N LEU A 19 -3.24 -0.51 -0.93
CA LEU A 19 -3.29 -1.90 -0.46
C LEU A 19 -3.04 -2.87 -1.61
N ALA A 20 -3.65 -2.64 -2.77
CA ALA A 20 -3.46 -3.51 -3.93
C ALA A 20 -2.00 -3.58 -4.39
N ASP A 21 -1.26 -2.46 -4.36
CA ASP A 21 0.17 -2.43 -4.71
C ASP A 21 1.00 -3.27 -3.73
N VAL A 22 0.72 -3.15 -2.43
CA VAL A 22 1.38 -3.94 -1.39
C VAL A 22 1.08 -5.43 -1.55
N ALA A 23 -0.20 -5.78 -1.70
CA ALA A 23 -0.65 -7.17 -1.84
C ALA A 23 -0.22 -7.82 -3.18
N GLY A 24 0.12 -7.01 -4.18
CA GLY A 24 0.72 -7.46 -5.44
C GLY A 24 2.23 -7.63 -5.40
N SER A 25 2.93 -6.99 -4.44
CA SER A 25 4.40 -6.91 -4.47
C SER A 25 5.07 -7.59 -3.28
N LEU A 26 4.61 -7.36 -2.05
CA LEU A 26 5.19 -7.97 -0.84
C LEU A 26 5.14 -9.51 -0.88
N PRO A 27 4.00 -10.17 -1.22
CA PRO A 27 3.96 -11.62 -1.32
C PRO A 27 4.95 -12.18 -2.33
N GLN A 28 5.13 -11.51 -3.49
CA GLN A 28 6.12 -11.91 -4.49
C GLN A 28 7.52 -11.87 -3.91
N LYS A 29 7.86 -10.79 -3.20
CA LYS A 29 9.18 -10.66 -2.58
C LYS A 29 9.43 -11.73 -1.50
N LEU A 30 8.42 -12.04 -0.68
CA LEU A 30 8.51 -13.12 0.31
C LEU A 30 8.69 -14.50 -0.37
N ALA A 31 8.02 -14.75 -1.48
CA ALA A 31 8.21 -15.97 -2.27
C ALA A 31 9.62 -16.05 -2.87
N ASP A 32 10.17 -14.93 -3.36
CA ASP A 32 11.56 -14.85 -3.84
C ASP A 32 12.59 -15.09 -2.73
N MET A 33 12.23 -14.82 -1.46
CA MET A 33 13.05 -15.13 -0.29
C MET A 33 12.93 -16.61 0.16
N GLY A 34 12.14 -17.44 -0.55
CA GLY A 34 12.05 -18.88 -0.34
C GLY A 34 10.86 -19.33 0.54
N HIS A 35 9.88 -18.47 0.78
CA HIS A 35 8.64 -18.85 1.45
C HIS A 35 7.62 -19.46 0.46
N ASP A 36 6.79 -20.42 0.93
CA ASP A 36 5.59 -20.85 0.18
C ASP A 36 4.45 -19.86 0.45
N VAL A 37 4.19 -18.99 -0.51
CA VAL A 37 3.23 -17.90 -0.36
C VAL A 37 1.99 -18.14 -1.21
N LYS A 38 0.83 -18.08 -0.56
CA LYS A 38 -0.47 -18.04 -1.23
C LYS A 38 -1.15 -16.72 -0.90
N VAL A 39 -1.70 -16.07 -1.93
CA VAL A 39 -2.49 -14.85 -1.78
C VAL A 39 -3.95 -15.19 -1.97
N ILE A 40 -4.82 -14.77 -1.05
CA ILE A 40 -6.26 -15.03 -1.14
C ILE A 40 -7.04 -13.73 -1.19
N LEU A 41 -7.94 -13.62 -2.17
CA LEU A 41 -8.77 -12.45 -2.43
C LEU A 41 -10.14 -12.84 -2.97
N PRO A 42 -11.17 -11.97 -2.87
CA PRO A 42 -12.46 -12.23 -3.50
C PRO A 42 -12.40 -12.23 -5.04
N LEU A 43 -13.21 -13.06 -5.69
CA LEU A 43 -13.36 -13.09 -7.15
C LEU A 43 -14.36 -12.03 -7.62
N TYR A 44 -13.95 -10.76 -7.61
CA TYR A 44 -14.80 -9.65 -8.02
C TYR A 44 -15.12 -9.64 -9.52
N GLU A 45 -16.28 -9.08 -9.89
CA GLU A 45 -16.70 -8.92 -11.30
C GLU A 45 -15.66 -8.14 -12.12
N GLY A 46 -15.04 -7.11 -11.51
CA GLY A 46 -14.03 -6.24 -12.17
C GLY A 46 -12.72 -6.92 -12.53
N ILE A 47 -12.46 -8.17 -12.08
CA ILE A 47 -11.25 -8.91 -12.47
C ILE A 47 -11.33 -9.28 -13.94
N GLY A 48 -10.34 -8.82 -14.72
CA GLY A 48 -10.32 -8.92 -16.17
C GLY A 48 -10.38 -10.36 -16.71
N GLN A 49 -11.03 -10.52 -17.88
CA GLN A 49 -11.23 -11.82 -18.52
C GLN A 49 -9.91 -12.55 -18.81
N GLN A 50 -8.84 -11.82 -19.12
CA GLN A 50 -7.50 -12.38 -19.36
C GLN A 50 -6.93 -13.15 -18.16
N TYR A 51 -7.35 -12.83 -16.94
CA TYR A 51 -6.99 -13.55 -15.73
C TYR A 51 -7.94 -14.72 -15.48
N ARG A 52 -9.26 -14.48 -15.63
CA ARG A 52 -10.30 -15.50 -15.41
C ARG A 52 -10.11 -16.74 -16.28
N GLU A 53 -9.72 -16.58 -17.55
CA GLU A 53 -9.46 -17.67 -18.49
C GLU A 53 -8.29 -18.57 -18.08
N LYS A 54 -7.37 -18.05 -17.28
CA LYS A 54 -6.21 -18.80 -16.75
C LYS A 54 -6.49 -19.46 -15.40
N MET A 55 -7.61 -19.12 -14.74
CA MET A 55 -7.95 -19.66 -13.44
C MET A 55 -8.38 -21.11 -13.54
N ARG A 56 -7.90 -21.92 -12.61
CA ARG A 56 -8.31 -23.31 -12.42
C ARG A 56 -9.25 -23.39 -11.24
N PHE A 57 -10.46 -23.93 -11.42
CA PHE A 57 -11.33 -24.27 -10.30
C PHE A 57 -10.71 -25.39 -9.47
N LEU A 58 -10.65 -25.21 -8.15
CA LEU A 58 -10.08 -26.20 -7.23
C LEU A 58 -11.17 -27.03 -6.55
N PHE A 59 -12.03 -26.39 -5.79
CA PHE A 59 -13.08 -27.01 -4.99
C PHE A 59 -14.13 -25.99 -4.57
N TYR A 60 -15.21 -26.49 -3.97
CA TYR A 60 -16.23 -25.68 -3.31
C TYR A 60 -16.72 -26.37 -2.04
N TRP A 61 -17.28 -25.57 -1.14
CA TRP A 61 -18.02 -26.02 0.03
C TRP A 61 -19.13 -25.04 0.39
N ASN A 62 -19.97 -25.41 1.38
CA ASN A 62 -20.91 -24.50 1.98
C ASN A 62 -20.26 -23.87 3.21
N CYS A 63 -19.77 -22.63 3.06
CA CYS A 63 -19.10 -21.90 4.12
C CYS A 63 -20.09 -21.51 5.22
N ARG A 64 -19.79 -21.82 6.48
CA ARG A 64 -20.68 -21.49 7.60
C ARG A 64 -20.48 -20.04 8.04
N LEU A 65 -21.48 -19.19 7.80
CA LEU A 65 -21.52 -17.83 8.28
C LEU A 65 -22.75 -17.63 9.20
N ALA A 66 -22.53 -17.70 10.51
CA ALA A 66 -23.60 -17.76 11.52
C ALA A 66 -24.59 -18.89 11.24
N TRP A 67 -25.85 -18.57 10.95
CA TRP A 67 -26.91 -19.53 10.56
C TRP A 67 -26.97 -19.78 9.05
N ARG A 68 -26.26 -18.99 8.26
CA ARG A 68 -26.19 -19.09 6.81
C ARG A 68 -25.16 -20.14 6.39
N THR A 69 -25.37 -20.72 5.22
CA THR A 69 -24.44 -21.70 4.61
C THR A 69 -24.23 -21.37 3.13
N PRO A 70 -23.73 -20.15 2.80
CA PRO A 70 -23.51 -19.76 1.42
C PRO A 70 -22.48 -20.64 0.71
N TYR A 71 -22.67 -20.81 -0.59
CA TYR A 71 -21.67 -21.40 -1.47
C TYR A 71 -20.34 -20.62 -1.37
N CYS A 72 -19.23 -21.35 -1.34
CA CYS A 72 -17.88 -20.82 -1.43
C CYS A 72 -17.06 -21.66 -2.39
N GLY A 73 -16.73 -21.12 -3.55
CA GLY A 73 -15.81 -21.73 -4.50
C GLY A 73 -14.43 -21.12 -4.39
N VAL A 74 -13.40 -21.87 -4.77
CA VAL A 74 -12.03 -21.35 -4.88
C VAL A 74 -11.47 -21.69 -6.24
N PHE A 75 -10.96 -20.63 -6.91
CA PHE A 75 -10.18 -20.73 -8.12
C PHE A 75 -8.72 -20.40 -7.83
N GLU A 76 -7.80 -21.01 -8.54
CA GLU A 76 -6.36 -20.77 -8.46
C GLU A 76 -5.83 -20.19 -9.77
N LEU A 77 -4.99 -19.17 -9.66
CA LEU A 77 -4.10 -18.71 -10.71
C LEU A 77 -2.66 -18.76 -10.19
N ARG A 78 -1.74 -19.38 -10.92
CA ARG A 78 -0.33 -19.41 -10.59
C ARG A 78 0.44 -18.45 -11.48
N GLU A 79 1.16 -17.54 -10.84
CA GLU A 79 2.10 -16.65 -11.52
C GLU A 79 3.46 -16.71 -10.78
N GLY A 80 4.51 -17.12 -11.50
CA GLY A 80 5.81 -17.33 -10.89
C GLY A 80 5.76 -18.34 -9.73
N ASN A 81 6.21 -17.94 -8.58
CA ASN A 81 6.27 -18.75 -7.36
C ASN A 81 5.04 -18.58 -6.45
N ILE A 82 4.03 -17.81 -6.88
CA ILE A 82 2.85 -17.52 -6.07
C ILE A 82 1.61 -18.25 -6.59
N SER A 83 0.80 -18.73 -5.66
CA SER A 83 -0.55 -19.21 -5.89
C SER A 83 -1.55 -18.16 -5.44
N TYR A 84 -2.30 -17.58 -6.39
CA TYR A 84 -3.42 -16.66 -6.10
C TYR A 84 -4.72 -17.45 -6.02
N LEU A 85 -5.39 -17.36 -4.88
CA LEU A 85 -6.65 -18.03 -4.57
C LEU A 85 -7.80 -17.03 -4.63
N PHE A 86 -8.76 -17.25 -5.50
CA PHE A 86 -9.91 -16.38 -5.68
C PHE A 86 -11.15 -17.01 -5.07
N VAL A 87 -11.70 -16.36 -4.05
CA VAL A 87 -12.93 -16.80 -3.36
C VAL A 87 -14.14 -16.39 -4.18
N ASP A 88 -14.82 -17.40 -4.72
CA ASP A 88 -15.98 -17.23 -5.56
C ASP A 88 -17.29 -17.31 -4.76
N ASN A 89 -18.05 -16.25 -4.86
CA ASN A 89 -19.45 -16.15 -4.51
C ASN A 89 -20.08 -14.98 -5.28
N GLU A 90 -20.86 -15.27 -6.31
CA GLU A 90 -21.44 -14.22 -7.16
C GLU A 90 -22.37 -13.27 -6.38
N TYR A 91 -23.11 -13.77 -5.39
CA TYR A 91 -23.99 -12.92 -4.59
C TYR A 91 -23.24 -11.81 -3.86
N TYR A 92 -22.06 -12.12 -3.31
CA TYR A 92 -21.23 -11.15 -2.57
C TYR A 92 -20.29 -10.34 -3.45
N PHE A 93 -19.74 -10.91 -4.54
CA PHE A 93 -18.60 -10.31 -5.22
C PHE A 93 -18.82 -9.95 -6.69
N LYS A 94 -19.96 -10.36 -7.30
CA LYS A 94 -20.32 -9.94 -8.65
C LYS A 94 -21.02 -8.61 -8.63
N ARG A 95 -20.24 -7.55 -8.40
CA ARG A 95 -20.71 -6.17 -8.27
C ARG A 95 -19.72 -5.20 -8.93
N ALA A 96 -20.23 -4.05 -9.38
CA ALA A 96 -19.43 -3.04 -10.07
C ALA A 96 -18.32 -2.47 -9.18
N GLU A 97 -18.67 -2.14 -7.92
CA GLU A 97 -17.73 -1.58 -6.95
C GLU A 97 -17.31 -2.64 -5.93
N ILE A 98 -16.04 -2.58 -5.48
CA ILE A 98 -15.55 -3.54 -4.49
C ILE A 98 -15.88 -3.14 -3.05
N TYR A 99 -16.14 -1.87 -2.79
CA TYR A 99 -16.50 -1.31 -1.48
C TYR A 99 -17.75 -0.42 -1.57
N GLY A 100 -18.30 -0.07 -0.39
CA GLY A 100 -19.38 0.91 -0.26
C GLY A 100 -20.79 0.31 -0.38
N HIS A 101 -20.94 -1.01 -0.26
CA HIS A 101 -22.23 -1.66 -0.22
C HIS A 101 -22.78 -1.73 1.22
N TYR A 102 -24.09 -1.66 1.37
CA TYR A 102 -24.74 -1.71 2.68
C TYR A 102 -24.47 -3.00 3.45
N ASP A 103 -24.16 -4.08 2.74
CA ASP A 103 -23.86 -5.42 3.26
C ASP A 103 -22.35 -5.75 3.30
N ASP A 104 -21.48 -4.76 3.22
CA ASP A 104 -20.03 -4.99 3.27
C ASP A 104 -19.59 -5.77 4.53
N GLY A 105 -20.27 -5.56 5.66
CA GLY A 105 -20.02 -6.34 6.87
C GLY A 105 -20.24 -7.83 6.68
N GLU A 106 -21.30 -8.23 5.97
CA GLU A 106 -21.59 -9.64 5.64
C GLU A 106 -20.62 -10.18 4.59
N ARG A 107 -20.35 -9.40 3.54
CA ARG A 107 -19.43 -9.76 2.45
C ARG A 107 -18.04 -10.09 2.97
N PHE A 108 -17.48 -9.24 3.81
CA PHE A 108 -16.12 -9.42 4.34
C PHE A 108 -16.07 -10.36 5.55
N ALA A 109 -17.18 -10.56 6.27
CA ALA A 109 -17.28 -11.66 7.22
C ALA A 109 -17.27 -13.02 6.51
N PHE A 110 -18.01 -13.16 5.39
CA PHE A 110 -17.94 -14.34 4.53
C PHE A 110 -16.53 -14.57 3.99
N PHE A 111 -15.88 -13.53 3.47
CA PHE A 111 -14.50 -13.62 2.97
C PHE A 111 -13.54 -14.09 4.07
N SER A 112 -13.61 -13.49 5.26
CA SER A 112 -12.78 -13.87 6.40
C SER A 112 -13.00 -15.33 6.83
N ARG A 113 -14.24 -15.82 6.78
CA ARG A 113 -14.54 -17.25 7.03
C ARG A 113 -13.93 -18.14 5.95
N ALA A 114 -14.06 -17.77 4.67
CA ALA A 114 -13.45 -18.49 3.57
C ALA A 114 -11.91 -18.56 3.73
N VAL A 115 -11.25 -17.49 4.16
CA VAL A 115 -9.80 -17.49 4.45
C VAL A 115 -9.44 -18.54 5.52
N ILE A 116 -10.20 -18.63 6.59
CA ILE A 116 -9.98 -19.58 7.70
C ILE A 116 -10.22 -21.03 7.27
N GLU A 117 -11.23 -21.30 6.44
CA GLU A 117 -11.61 -22.67 6.06
C GLU A 117 -10.78 -23.19 4.87
N THR A 118 -10.26 -22.32 3.99
CA THR A 118 -9.49 -22.68 2.80
C THR A 118 -8.29 -23.61 3.07
N PRO A 119 -7.44 -23.42 4.12
CA PRO A 119 -6.32 -24.30 4.41
C PRO A 119 -6.73 -25.77 4.59
N ALA A 120 -7.87 -26.04 5.21
CA ALA A 120 -8.36 -27.41 5.40
C ALA A 120 -8.71 -28.07 4.05
N HIS A 121 -9.29 -27.33 3.12
CA HIS A 121 -9.67 -27.85 1.79
C HIS A 121 -8.45 -28.01 0.86
N LEU A 122 -7.36 -27.26 1.10
CA LEU A 122 -6.10 -27.40 0.38
C LEU A 122 -5.19 -28.49 0.96
N ASP A 123 -5.51 -29.04 2.16
CA ASP A 123 -4.60 -29.85 2.97
C ASP A 123 -3.21 -29.18 3.12
N TRP A 124 -3.24 -27.89 3.44
CA TRP A 124 -2.05 -27.06 3.52
C TRP A 124 -2.04 -26.29 4.86
N HIS A 125 -0.87 -26.25 5.51
CA HIS A 125 -0.70 -25.70 6.86
C HIS A 125 0.02 -24.35 6.79
N PRO A 126 -0.66 -23.20 6.94
CA PRO A 126 0.00 -21.92 7.03
C PRO A 126 0.70 -21.78 8.40
N ASP A 127 1.95 -21.32 8.37
CA ASP A 127 2.63 -20.82 9.56
C ASP A 127 2.11 -19.43 9.94
N ILE A 128 1.79 -18.62 8.92
CA ILE A 128 1.33 -17.24 9.04
C ILE A 128 0.03 -17.03 8.26
N LEU A 129 -0.97 -16.41 8.91
CA LEU A 129 -2.08 -15.70 8.27
C LEU A 129 -1.79 -14.21 8.33
N HIS A 130 -1.44 -13.60 7.20
CA HIS A 130 -1.21 -12.17 7.10
C HIS A 130 -2.45 -11.47 6.57
N CYS A 131 -3.09 -10.67 7.40
CA CYS A 131 -4.39 -10.02 7.17
C CYS A 131 -4.20 -8.52 6.95
N ASN A 132 -4.99 -7.93 6.08
CA ASN A 132 -4.84 -6.53 5.66
C ASN A 132 -6.16 -5.77 5.76
N ASP A 133 -6.17 -4.69 6.54
CA ASP A 133 -7.29 -3.79 6.80
C ASP A 133 -8.56 -4.46 7.33
N TRP A 134 -9.62 -3.67 7.53
CA TRP A 134 -10.85 -4.11 8.18
C TRP A 134 -11.59 -5.24 7.43
N GLU A 135 -11.41 -5.37 6.15
CA GLU A 135 -12.03 -6.41 5.32
C GLU A 135 -11.54 -7.82 5.68
N THR A 136 -10.37 -7.91 6.30
CA THR A 136 -9.81 -9.18 6.79
C THR A 136 -9.72 -9.23 8.33
N ALA A 137 -10.26 -8.24 9.01
CA ALA A 137 -10.16 -8.09 10.47
C ALA A 137 -10.77 -9.26 11.27
N LEU A 138 -11.74 -9.96 10.69
CA LEU A 138 -12.34 -11.13 11.34
C LEU A 138 -11.45 -12.38 11.25
N VAL A 139 -10.46 -12.42 10.37
CA VAL A 139 -9.57 -13.60 10.24
C VAL A 139 -8.82 -13.89 11.54
N PRO A 140 -8.09 -12.95 12.19
CA PRO A 140 -7.45 -13.22 13.46
C PRO A 140 -8.45 -13.58 14.59
N ILE A 141 -9.67 -13.02 14.56
CA ILE A 141 -10.72 -13.32 15.53
C ILE A 141 -11.23 -14.76 15.35
N TYR A 142 -11.56 -15.14 14.14
CA TYR A 142 -11.98 -16.52 13.81
C TYR A 142 -10.85 -17.53 14.08
N LEU A 143 -9.59 -17.15 13.87
CA LEU A 143 -8.46 -18.01 14.18
C LEU A 143 -8.42 -18.40 15.67
N LEU A 144 -8.78 -17.48 16.59
CA LEU A 144 -8.86 -17.81 18.04
C LEU A 144 -9.84 -18.94 18.33
N GLU A 145 -10.96 -19.02 17.59
CA GLU A 145 -11.97 -20.07 17.78
C GLU A 145 -11.62 -21.38 17.05
N GLU A 146 -11.02 -21.28 15.86
CA GLU A 146 -10.92 -22.40 14.93
C GLU A 146 -9.55 -23.09 14.95
N ARG A 147 -8.49 -22.48 15.51
CA ARG A 147 -7.12 -23.06 15.47
C ARG A 147 -7.02 -24.47 16.09
N GLU A 148 -7.86 -24.78 17.08
CA GLU A 148 -7.87 -26.13 17.68
C GLU A 148 -8.84 -27.10 16.99
N ARG A 149 -9.79 -26.57 16.22
CA ARG A 149 -10.80 -27.36 15.51
C ARG A 149 -10.35 -27.76 14.10
N ILE A 150 -9.66 -26.84 13.41
CA ILE A 150 -9.11 -27.07 12.08
C ILE A 150 -7.65 -27.49 12.24
N TRP A 151 -7.36 -28.73 11.92
CA TRP A 151 -6.02 -29.32 12.10
C TRP A 151 -4.92 -28.49 11.40
N GLN A 152 -5.22 -27.99 10.19
CA GLN A 152 -4.28 -27.22 9.38
C GLN A 152 -3.92 -25.84 9.98
N LEU A 153 -4.69 -25.36 10.96
CA LEU A 153 -4.46 -24.06 11.61
C LEU A 153 -3.74 -24.18 12.95
N ARG A 154 -3.41 -25.41 13.38
CA ARG A 154 -2.69 -25.61 14.64
C ARG A 154 -1.30 -24.99 14.56
N GLY A 155 -0.98 -24.13 15.53
CA GLY A 155 0.29 -23.40 15.58
C GLY A 155 0.37 -22.17 14.67
N THR A 156 -0.60 -21.98 13.78
CA THR A 156 -0.67 -20.80 12.91
C THR A 156 -0.71 -19.50 13.72
N LYS A 157 0.07 -18.51 13.29
CA LYS A 157 0.11 -17.16 13.85
C LYS A 157 -0.51 -16.14 12.89
N SER A 158 -1.07 -15.09 13.46
CA SER A 158 -1.69 -14.02 12.68
C SER A 158 -0.90 -12.72 12.77
N VAL A 159 -0.72 -12.07 11.62
CA VAL A 159 -0.25 -10.69 11.48
C VAL A 159 -1.39 -9.86 10.89
N PHE A 160 -1.68 -8.73 11.50
CA PHE A 160 -2.69 -7.79 11.02
C PHE A 160 -2.05 -6.47 10.64
N THR A 161 -2.12 -6.09 9.36
CA THR A 161 -1.56 -4.83 8.84
C THR A 161 -2.65 -3.79 8.67
N ILE A 162 -2.42 -2.63 9.28
CA ILE A 162 -3.27 -1.43 9.16
C ILE A 162 -2.70 -0.54 8.06
N HIS A 163 -3.37 -0.47 6.91
CA HIS A 163 -3.01 0.45 5.83
C HIS A 163 -3.67 1.81 6.02
N ASN A 164 -4.92 1.83 6.50
CA ASN A 164 -5.62 3.06 6.85
C ASN A 164 -6.63 2.84 7.99
N ILE A 165 -6.33 3.36 9.17
CA ILE A 165 -7.18 3.22 10.36
C ILE A 165 -8.51 3.99 10.28
N GLU A 166 -8.69 4.86 9.31
CA GLU A 166 -9.94 5.58 9.09
C GLU A 166 -11.11 4.63 8.78
N TYR A 167 -10.80 3.52 8.10
CA TYR A 167 -11.78 2.49 7.73
C TYR A 167 -11.74 1.35 8.72
N GLN A 168 -12.75 1.25 9.60
CA GLN A 168 -12.70 0.40 10.79
C GLN A 168 -13.67 -0.80 10.76
N GLY A 169 -14.61 -0.83 9.81
CA GLY A 169 -15.65 -1.85 9.81
C GLY A 169 -16.56 -1.74 11.06
N ARG A 170 -17.29 -0.64 11.19
CA ARG A 170 -18.19 -0.38 12.32
C ARG A 170 -19.63 -0.72 11.98
N TYR A 171 -20.26 -1.50 12.85
CA TYR A 171 -21.63 -1.99 12.68
C TYR A 171 -22.34 -2.08 14.03
N GLY A 172 -23.68 -2.08 14.03
CA GLY A 172 -24.44 -2.28 15.26
C GLY A 172 -24.17 -3.65 15.91
N ASP A 173 -24.36 -3.76 17.22
CA ASP A 173 -24.02 -4.92 18.05
C ASP A 173 -24.78 -6.21 17.69
N GLN A 174 -25.96 -6.08 17.09
CA GLN A 174 -26.80 -7.20 16.64
C GLN A 174 -26.09 -8.12 15.64
N ILE A 175 -25.05 -7.64 14.92
CA ILE A 175 -24.36 -8.47 13.91
C ILE A 175 -23.52 -9.61 14.52
N ILE A 176 -23.13 -9.52 15.79
CA ILE A 176 -22.21 -10.48 16.42
C ILE A 176 -22.68 -11.92 16.25
N GLN A 177 -23.91 -12.22 16.62
CA GLN A 177 -24.46 -13.58 16.50
C GLN A 177 -25.10 -13.83 15.13
N ASP A 178 -25.89 -12.87 14.64
CA ASP A 178 -26.69 -13.08 13.45
C ASP A 178 -25.84 -13.12 12.17
N LEU A 179 -24.77 -12.33 12.10
CA LEU A 179 -23.96 -12.19 10.91
C LEU A 179 -22.56 -12.79 11.10
N LEU A 180 -21.85 -12.39 12.17
CA LEU A 180 -20.47 -12.84 12.38
C LEU A 180 -20.40 -14.29 12.92
N GLY A 181 -21.47 -14.80 13.53
CA GLY A 181 -21.51 -16.13 14.12
C GLY A 181 -20.60 -16.28 15.34
N LEU A 182 -20.26 -15.17 15.99
CA LEU A 182 -19.41 -15.13 17.17
C LEU A 182 -20.23 -15.23 18.46
N HIS A 183 -19.60 -15.77 19.50
CA HIS A 183 -20.20 -15.80 20.85
C HIS A 183 -20.36 -14.37 21.38
N PRO A 184 -21.48 -14.04 22.10
CA PRO A 184 -21.70 -12.70 22.66
C PRO A 184 -20.56 -12.19 23.56
N GLY A 185 -19.75 -13.08 24.13
CA GLY A 185 -18.57 -12.74 24.93
C GLY A 185 -17.51 -11.94 24.18
N TYR A 186 -17.54 -11.92 22.84
CA TYR A 186 -16.67 -11.04 22.04
C TYR A 186 -17.08 -9.56 22.10
N MET A 187 -18.31 -9.26 22.61
CA MET A 187 -18.76 -7.91 22.88
C MET A 187 -18.19 -7.41 24.22
N ASN A 188 -16.90 -7.21 24.29
CA ASN A 188 -16.19 -6.71 25.46
C ASN A 188 -15.13 -5.66 25.07
N GLU A 189 -14.59 -4.92 26.06
CA GLU A 189 -13.68 -3.79 25.87
C GLU A 189 -12.34 -4.17 25.17
N HIS A 190 -11.88 -5.44 25.34
CA HIS A 190 -10.64 -5.93 24.73
C HIS A 190 -10.87 -6.72 23.44
N MET A 191 -12.06 -6.60 22.84
CA MET A 191 -12.38 -7.23 21.56
C MET A 191 -13.20 -6.27 20.70
N LEU A 192 -14.48 -6.56 20.44
CA LEU A 192 -15.28 -5.89 19.42
C LEU A 192 -16.07 -4.69 19.92
N ALA A 193 -16.35 -4.55 21.24
CA ALA A 193 -17.22 -3.49 21.76
C ALA A 193 -16.61 -2.08 21.57
N TYR A 194 -17.34 -1.18 20.95
CA TYR A 194 -16.92 0.18 20.69
C TYR A 194 -18.11 1.15 20.72
N HIS A 195 -18.28 1.86 21.87
CA HIS A 195 -19.37 2.83 22.06
C HIS A 195 -20.79 2.29 21.77
N GLY A 196 -21.03 1.02 22.12
CA GLY A 196 -22.30 0.35 21.85
C GLY A 196 -22.37 -0.40 20.52
N ASP A 197 -21.44 -0.12 19.60
CA ASP A 197 -21.29 -0.76 18.31
C ASP A 197 -20.20 -1.87 18.34
N VAL A 198 -20.10 -2.61 17.23
CA VAL A 198 -18.98 -3.48 16.89
C VAL A 198 -17.97 -2.70 16.06
N ASN A 199 -16.67 -2.85 16.37
CA ASN A 199 -15.57 -2.34 15.57
C ASN A 199 -14.62 -3.49 15.20
N LEU A 200 -14.59 -3.87 13.92
CA LEU A 200 -13.85 -5.04 13.46
C LEU A 200 -12.34 -4.81 13.53
N MET A 201 -11.85 -3.63 13.14
CA MET A 201 -10.42 -3.30 13.22
C MET A 201 -9.93 -3.34 14.66
N LYS A 202 -10.70 -2.78 15.61
CA LYS A 202 -10.40 -2.88 17.04
C LYS A 202 -10.23 -4.34 17.46
N GLY A 203 -11.19 -5.20 17.09
CA GLY A 203 -11.14 -6.63 17.41
C GLY A 203 -9.90 -7.32 16.85
N ALA A 204 -9.53 -7.00 15.59
CA ALA A 204 -8.33 -7.52 14.95
C ALA A 204 -7.04 -7.09 15.67
N ILE A 205 -6.94 -5.82 16.09
CA ILE A 205 -5.79 -5.32 16.83
C ILE A 205 -5.59 -6.10 18.14
N TYR A 206 -6.66 -6.42 18.86
CA TYR A 206 -6.55 -7.24 20.08
C TYR A 206 -6.26 -8.71 19.78
N ALA A 207 -6.91 -9.30 18.77
CA ALA A 207 -6.87 -10.73 18.47
C ALA A 207 -5.57 -11.19 17.78
N ALA A 208 -4.97 -10.37 16.95
CA ALA A 208 -3.77 -10.74 16.19
C ALA A 208 -2.56 -11.00 17.08
N ASP A 209 -1.72 -11.98 16.71
CA ASP A 209 -0.46 -12.25 17.39
C ASP A 209 0.53 -11.07 17.24
N TYR A 210 0.48 -10.37 16.08
CA TYR A 210 1.26 -9.15 15.83
C TYR A 210 0.49 -8.17 14.96
N VAL A 211 0.72 -6.88 15.16
CA VAL A 211 0.10 -5.80 14.37
C VAL A 211 1.20 -5.01 13.66
N THR A 212 1.01 -4.74 12.40
CA THR A 212 1.89 -3.84 11.64
C THR A 212 1.11 -2.67 11.07
N THR A 213 1.81 -1.60 10.78
CA THR A 213 1.30 -0.52 9.95
C THR A 213 2.38 -0.06 8.98
N VAL A 214 2.05 0.82 8.05
CA VAL A 214 2.79 1.02 6.82
C VAL A 214 3.86 2.11 6.87
N SER A 215 4.18 2.62 8.06
CA SER A 215 5.37 3.45 8.30
C SER A 215 5.68 3.61 9.79
N PRO A 216 6.95 3.83 10.21
CA PRO A 216 7.32 4.08 11.60
C PRO A 216 6.68 5.35 12.16
N THR A 217 6.66 6.45 11.39
CA THR A 217 6.00 7.68 11.82
C THR A 217 4.50 7.47 11.99
N TYR A 218 3.83 6.77 11.07
CA TYR A 218 2.39 6.50 11.21
C TYR A 218 2.08 5.63 12.43
N ALA A 219 2.91 4.63 12.75
CA ALA A 219 2.77 3.84 13.98
C ALA A 219 2.83 4.72 15.25
N SER A 220 3.63 5.78 15.23
CA SER A 220 3.70 6.78 16.30
C SER A 220 2.49 7.71 16.30
N GLU A 221 2.05 8.16 15.13
CA GLU A 221 0.88 9.04 14.94
C GLU A 221 -0.42 8.36 15.40
N LEU A 222 -0.57 7.05 15.21
CA LEU A 222 -1.73 6.28 15.65
C LEU A 222 -1.95 6.28 17.18
N GLN A 223 -1.03 6.78 17.97
CA GLN A 223 -1.20 6.98 19.41
C GLN A 223 -1.92 8.31 19.74
N TYR A 224 -2.24 9.14 18.74
CA TYR A 224 -2.90 10.43 18.93
C TYR A 224 -4.30 10.45 18.30
N PRO A 225 -5.29 11.08 18.97
CA PRO A 225 -6.69 11.09 18.52
C PRO A 225 -6.91 11.55 17.08
N PHE A 226 -6.14 12.55 16.63
CA PHE A 226 -6.26 13.09 15.28
C PHE A 226 -6.01 12.05 14.18
N TYR A 227 -5.06 11.13 14.41
CA TYR A 227 -4.68 10.10 13.43
C TYR A 227 -5.36 8.75 13.65
N ALA A 228 -5.73 8.45 14.91
CA ALA A 228 -6.26 7.13 15.28
C ALA A 228 -7.78 7.00 15.12
N HIS A 229 -8.48 8.09 14.81
CA HIS A 229 -9.94 8.10 14.62
C HIS A 229 -10.70 7.40 15.77
N GLY A 230 -10.27 7.65 17.03
CA GLY A 230 -10.87 7.10 18.24
C GLY A 230 -10.31 5.73 18.69
N LEU A 231 -9.31 5.19 18.01
CA LEU A 231 -8.64 3.94 18.40
C LEU A 231 -7.29 4.16 19.10
N GLU A 232 -6.92 5.39 19.48
CA GLU A 232 -5.64 5.70 20.12
C GLU A 232 -5.41 4.89 21.41
N GLY A 233 -6.44 4.68 22.22
CA GLY A 233 -6.37 3.84 23.42
C GLY A 233 -6.10 2.36 23.07
N VAL A 234 -6.77 1.86 22.04
CA VAL A 234 -6.57 0.48 21.55
C VAL A 234 -5.15 0.28 21.03
N VAL A 235 -4.63 1.25 20.28
CA VAL A 235 -3.25 1.23 19.77
C VAL A 235 -2.25 1.28 20.93
N ALA A 236 -2.47 2.16 21.91
CA ALA A 236 -1.60 2.29 23.09
C ALA A 236 -1.54 0.99 23.90
N ASP A 237 -2.67 0.32 24.12
CA ASP A 237 -2.75 -0.97 24.84
C ASP A 237 -1.98 -2.09 24.12
N ASN A 238 -1.91 -2.04 22.79
CA ASN A 238 -1.32 -3.08 21.96
C ASN A 238 0.05 -2.70 21.36
N ARG A 239 0.62 -1.53 21.73
CA ARG A 239 1.90 -1.03 21.17
C ARG A 239 3.08 -2.01 21.28
N TRP A 240 3.07 -2.89 22.28
CA TRP A 240 4.10 -3.89 22.53
C TRP A 240 4.21 -4.96 21.44
N LYS A 241 3.14 -5.17 20.67
CA LYS A 241 3.08 -6.06 19.50
C LYS A 241 2.82 -5.28 18.20
N MET A 242 3.17 -3.99 18.14
CA MET A 242 2.94 -3.16 16.97
C MET A 242 4.25 -2.60 16.41
N ARG A 243 4.40 -2.63 15.09
CA ARG A 243 5.55 -2.06 14.37
C ARG A 243 5.10 -1.35 13.10
N GLY A 244 5.70 -0.18 12.80
CA GLY A 244 5.60 0.46 11.51
C GLY A 244 6.68 -0.08 10.57
N ILE A 245 6.28 -0.58 9.40
CA ILE A 245 7.17 -1.07 8.34
C ILE A 245 6.82 -0.31 7.06
N LEU A 246 7.79 0.42 6.50
CA LEU A 246 7.58 1.15 5.25
C LEU A 246 7.23 0.20 4.10
N ASN A 247 6.28 0.62 3.26
CA ASN A 247 6.03 -0.11 2.02
C ASN A 247 7.18 0.10 1.03
N GLY A 248 7.45 -0.92 0.23
CA GLY A 248 8.30 -0.83 -0.94
C GLY A 248 7.52 -0.44 -2.20
N LEU A 249 8.25 -0.25 -3.28
CA LEU A 249 7.72 -0.10 -4.64
C LEU A 249 8.07 -1.32 -5.49
N ASP A 250 7.21 -1.63 -6.46
CA ASP A 250 7.60 -2.44 -7.61
C ASP A 250 8.54 -1.61 -8.50
N THR A 251 9.83 -1.82 -8.32
CA THR A 251 10.87 -1.07 -9.04
C THR A 251 11.02 -1.50 -10.50
N ALA A 252 10.43 -2.60 -10.93
CA ALA A 252 10.36 -3.00 -12.33
C ALA A 252 9.21 -2.29 -13.06
N LEU A 253 8.08 -2.13 -12.38
CA LEU A 253 6.94 -1.37 -12.89
C LEU A 253 7.26 0.14 -12.98
N TYR A 254 7.84 0.70 -11.91
CA TYR A 254 8.19 2.12 -11.80
C TYR A 254 9.67 2.34 -12.14
N ASP A 255 10.03 2.16 -13.42
CA ASP A 255 11.39 2.32 -13.93
C ASP A 255 11.43 3.26 -15.14
N PRO A 256 12.01 4.48 -14.98
CA PRO A 256 12.10 5.43 -16.08
C PRO A 256 13.06 4.99 -17.21
N THR A 257 13.93 3.99 -16.96
CA THR A 257 14.90 3.53 -17.98
C THR A 257 14.27 2.65 -19.06
N ASN A 258 13.14 1.97 -18.75
CA ASN A 258 12.45 1.12 -19.71
C ASN A 258 11.52 1.89 -20.67
N GLY A 259 11.30 3.19 -20.42
CA GLY A 259 10.49 4.07 -21.28
C GLY A 259 8.98 3.76 -21.28
N ASN A 260 8.49 2.84 -20.47
CA ASN A 260 7.08 2.45 -20.43
C ASN A 260 6.17 3.64 -20.07
N GLY A 261 5.34 4.08 -21.03
CA GLY A 261 4.43 5.20 -20.83
C GLY A 261 5.10 6.59 -20.83
N LEU A 262 6.40 6.69 -21.12
CA LEU A 262 7.17 7.91 -21.21
C LEU A 262 7.42 8.32 -22.67
N ALA A 263 7.60 9.60 -22.92
CA ALA A 263 8.00 10.11 -24.23
C ALA A 263 9.45 9.74 -24.60
N ALA A 264 10.32 9.62 -23.61
CA ALA A 264 11.69 9.11 -23.74
C ALA A 264 12.16 8.47 -22.43
N PRO A 265 12.99 7.42 -22.45
CA PRO A 265 13.61 6.88 -21.26
C PRO A 265 14.69 7.84 -20.70
N PHE A 266 14.97 7.73 -19.41
CA PHE A 266 16.04 8.46 -18.73
C PHE A 266 16.49 7.74 -17.46
N SER A 267 17.65 8.14 -16.92
CA SER A 267 18.21 7.59 -15.69
C SER A 267 18.76 8.69 -14.78
N ALA A 268 19.22 8.32 -13.58
CA ALA A 268 19.89 9.25 -12.66
C ALA A 268 21.19 9.84 -13.25
N ASP A 269 21.85 9.11 -14.14
CA ASP A 269 23.09 9.53 -14.79
C ASP A 269 22.83 10.32 -16.09
N ASP A 270 21.67 10.13 -16.74
CA ASP A 270 21.27 10.84 -17.96
C ASP A 270 19.79 11.24 -17.88
N LEU A 271 19.53 12.50 -17.54
CA LEU A 271 18.21 13.10 -17.46
C LEU A 271 17.75 13.77 -18.79
N SER A 272 18.44 13.57 -19.90
CA SER A 272 18.09 14.20 -21.20
C SER A 272 16.68 13.82 -21.66
N GLY A 273 16.23 12.57 -21.43
CA GLY A 273 14.89 12.12 -21.74
C GLY A 273 13.79 12.81 -20.93
N LYS A 274 14.09 13.30 -19.72
CA LYS A 274 13.10 14.00 -18.85
C LYS A 274 12.63 15.31 -19.51
N ALA A 275 13.48 16.01 -20.26
CA ALA A 275 13.08 17.21 -21.00
C ALA A 275 12.06 16.90 -22.10
N ALA A 276 12.19 15.76 -22.79
CA ALA A 276 11.20 15.29 -23.75
C ALA A 276 9.87 14.90 -23.08
N CYS A 277 9.94 14.24 -21.91
CA CYS A 277 8.76 13.89 -21.10
C CYS A 277 8.02 15.16 -20.62
N LYS A 278 8.74 16.20 -20.19
CA LYS A 278 8.15 17.49 -19.79
C LYS A 278 7.37 18.12 -20.94
N ARG A 279 7.97 18.21 -22.11
CA ARG A 279 7.29 18.75 -23.32
C ARG A 279 6.05 17.94 -23.67
N ALA A 280 6.16 16.62 -23.68
CA ALA A 280 5.02 15.73 -23.97
C ALA A 280 3.90 15.89 -22.92
N LEU A 281 4.23 16.06 -21.65
CA LEU A 281 3.25 16.34 -20.60
C LEU A 281 2.54 17.67 -20.85
N GLN A 282 3.28 18.76 -21.13
CA GLN A 282 2.71 20.07 -21.44
C GLN A 282 1.69 19.98 -22.58
N GLN A 283 2.05 19.30 -23.67
CA GLN A 283 1.15 19.05 -24.82
C GLN A 283 -0.10 18.25 -24.40
N ALA A 284 0.10 17.14 -23.69
CA ALA A 284 -0.99 16.22 -23.30
C ALA A 284 -2.03 16.89 -22.39
N VAL A 285 -1.60 17.83 -21.53
CA VAL A 285 -2.48 18.50 -20.57
C VAL A 285 -2.78 19.96 -20.97
N GLY A 286 -2.39 20.43 -22.17
CA GLY A 286 -2.72 21.76 -22.66
C GLY A 286 -2.05 22.89 -21.89
N LEU A 287 -0.89 22.65 -21.31
CA LEU A 287 -0.01 23.68 -20.75
C LEU A 287 0.81 24.31 -21.89
N ARG A 288 1.24 25.57 -21.72
CA ARG A 288 2.14 26.23 -22.68
C ARG A 288 3.49 25.49 -22.69
N GLU A 289 3.98 25.12 -23.85
CA GLU A 289 5.31 24.53 -23.98
C GLU A 289 6.39 25.56 -23.57
N ASP A 290 7.04 25.30 -22.44
CA ASP A 290 8.14 26.10 -21.93
C ASP A 290 9.08 25.21 -21.12
N PRO A 291 10.29 24.91 -21.60
CA PRO A 291 11.22 24.00 -20.91
C PRO A 291 11.79 24.62 -19.62
N ASN A 292 11.71 25.95 -19.44
CA ASN A 292 12.35 26.65 -18.34
C ASN A 292 11.41 26.90 -17.16
N VAL A 293 10.09 26.79 -17.33
CA VAL A 293 9.11 26.98 -16.25
C VAL A 293 8.87 25.66 -15.53
N PRO A 294 9.00 25.55 -14.20
CA PRO A 294 8.77 24.32 -13.48
C PRO A 294 7.29 23.93 -13.46
N ILE A 295 7.02 22.62 -13.57
CA ILE A 295 5.68 22.03 -13.45
C ILE A 295 5.52 21.44 -12.07
N ILE A 296 4.55 21.96 -11.30
CA ILE A 296 4.10 21.39 -10.02
C ILE A 296 2.97 20.40 -10.32
N ALA A 297 3.08 19.19 -9.82
CA ALA A 297 2.08 18.14 -10.03
C ALA A 297 1.43 17.68 -8.72
N CYS A 298 0.13 17.40 -8.79
CA CYS A 298 -0.62 16.65 -7.77
C CYS A 298 -1.32 15.47 -8.45
N VAL A 299 -1.13 14.26 -7.95
CA VAL A 299 -1.82 13.04 -8.42
C VAL A 299 -2.39 12.32 -7.21
N SER A 300 -3.70 12.40 -6.98
CA SER A 300 -4.35 11.75 -5.84
C SER A 300 -5.88 11.80 -5.95
N ARG A 301 -6.58 11.06 -5.09
CA ARG A 301 -8.00 11.31 -4.83
C ARG A 301 -8.15 12.74 -4.26
N LEU A 302 -9.09 13.51 -4.78
CA LEU A 302 -9.34 14.89 -4.37
C LEU A 302 -10.25 14.92 -3.13
N VAL A 303 -9.67 14.58 -1.97
CA VAL A 303 -10.36 14.48 -0.70
C VAL A 303 -9.65 15.29 0.39
N LYS A 304 -10.39 15.66 1.45
CA LYS A 304 -9.91 16.58 2.49
C LYS A 304 -8.61 16.13 3.14
N HIS A 305 -8.48 14.86 3.52
CA HIS A 305 -7.28 14.38 4.21
C HIS A 305 -6.00 14.40 3.35
N LYS A 306 -6.13 14.52 2.01
CA LYS A 306 -4.99 14.74 1.11
C LYS A 306 -4.53 16.20 1.03
N GLY A 307 -5.15 17.10 1.81
CA GLY A 307 -4.73 18.50 1.93
C GLY A 307 -5.13 19.39 0.77
N PHE A 308 -6.08 18.97 -0.08
CA PHE A 308 -6.51 19.79 -1.23
C PHE A 308 -7.22 21.06 -0.84
N GLU A 309 -7.71 21.19 0.39
CA GLU A 309 -8.19 22.47 0.92
C GLU A 309 -7.06 23.51 1.00
N LEU A 310 -5.84 23.10 1.41
CA LEU A 310 -4.67 24.00 1.43
C LEU A 310 -4.30 24.44 0.00
N VAL A 311 -4.31 23.51 -0.96
CA VAL A 311 -4.01 23.82 -2.36
C VAL A 311 -5.05 24.75 -2.96
N ALA A 312 -6.36 24.43 -2.79
CA ALA A 312 -7.46 25.22 -3.35
C ALA A 312 -7.46 26.66 -2.82
N ASN A 313 -7.19 26.83 -1.53
CA ASN A 313 -7.12 28.16 -0.91
C ASN A 313 -5.88 28.96 -1.29
N SER A 314 -4.82 28.31 -1.82
CA SER A 314 -3.54 28.93 -2.17
C SER A 314 -3.28 29.00 -3.66
N ILE A 315 -4.24 28.65 -4.51
CA ILE A 315 -4.04 28.64 -5.99
C ILE A 315 -3.50 29.98 -6.49
N HIS A 316 -4.03 31.11 -5.99
CA HIS A 316 -3.59 32.44 -6.40
C HIS A 316 -2.12 32.69 -6.03
N ASP A 317 -1.69 32.32 -4.83
CA ASP A 317 -0.32 32.50 -4.37
C ASP A 317 0.64 31.56 -5.14
N ILE A 318 0.26 30.30 -5.36
CA ILE A 318 1.03 29.35 -6.17
C ILE A 318 1.18 29.86 -7.60
N MET A 319 0.09 30.31 -8.24
CA MET A 319 0.11 30.82 -9.59
C MET A 319 0.71 32.24 -9.71
N GLY A 320 0.92 32.91 -8.57
CA GLY A 320 1.73 34.15 -8.47
C GLY A 320 3.23 33.90 -8.69
N MET A 321 3.71 32.68 -8.46
CA MET A 321 5.03 32.23 -8.85
C MET A 321 5.07 32.01 -10.37
N ASP A 322 6.27 32.04 -10.96
CA ASP A 322 6.44 31.67 -12.37
C ASP A 322 6.50 30.15 -12.51
N VAL A 323 5.32 29.51 -12.49
CA VAL A 323 5.15 28.04 -12.52
C VAL A 323 4.00 27.62 -13.40
N GLN A 324 4.00 26.35 -13.77
CA GLN A 324 2.85 25.63 -14.30
C GLN A 324 2.38 24.61 -13.27
N MET A 325 1.10 24.26 -13.28
CA MET A 325 0.54 23.27 -12.36
C MET A 325 -0.37 22.28 -13.10
N VAL A 326 -0.27 20.99 -12.72
CA VAL A 326 -1.18 19.94 -13.18
C VAL A 326 -1.75 19.18 -11.96
N VAL A 327 -3.08 19.01 -11.93
CA VAL A 327 -3.79 18.22 -10.94
C VAL A 327 -4.50 17.07 -11.67
N LEU A 328 -4.22 15.83 -11.25
CA LEU A 328 -4.86 14.63 -11.75
C LEU A 328 -5.57 13.90 -10.62
N GLY A 329 -6.85 13.65 -10.75
CA GLY A 329 -7.64 12.88 -9.80
C GLY A 329 -9.12 13.22 -9.82
N THR A 330 -9.91 12.48 -9.06
CA THR A 330 -11.33 12.73 -8.83
C THR A 330 -11.63 12.69 -7.33
N GLY A 331 -12.72 13.31 -6.90
CA GLY A 331 -13.11 13.27 -5.49
C GLY A 331 -14.24 14.21 -5.13
N GLU A 332 -14.06 15.00 -4.10
CA GLU A 332 -15.08 15.91 -3.59
C GLU A 332 -15.35 17.05 -4.60
N TRP A 333 -16.62 17.31 -4.84
CA TRP A 333 -17.08 18.28 -5.84
C TRP A 333 -16.48 19.68 -5.64
N ASN A 334 -16.35 20.14 -4.40
CA ASN A 334 -15.77 21.45 -4.09
C ASN A 334 -14.32 21.60 -4.59
N PHE A 335 -13.50 20.56 -4.46
CA PHE A 335 -12.12 20.59 -4.98
C PHE A 335 -12.09 20.50 -6.49
N GLU A 336 -12.90 19.64 -7.08
CA GLU A 336 -12.99 19.54 -8.54
C GLU A 336 -13.40 20.89 -9.16
N GLU A 337 -14.39 21.56 -8.56
CA GLU A 337 -14.87 22.85 -9.06
C GLU A 337 -13.83 23.97 -8.89
N ALA A 338 -13.12 23.99 -7.74
CA ALA A 338 -12.02 24.92 -7.52
C ALA A 338 -10.93 24.77 -8.61
N PHE A 339 -10.57 23.53 -8.98
CA PHE A 339 -9.54 23.30 -10.01
C PHE A 339 -10.04 23.55 -11.43
N ARG A 340 -11.33 23.31 -11.75
CA ARG A 340 -11.93 23.77 -13.03
C ARG A 340 -11.86 25.29 -13.15
N HIS A 341 -12.17 26.00 -12.07
CA HIS A 341 -12.11 27.46 -12.02
C HIS A 341 -10.66 27.96 -12.21
N ALA A 342 -9.69 27.33 -11.51
CA ALA A 342 -8.28 27.66 -11.67
C ALA A 342 -7.80 27.47 -13.11
N GLN A 343 -8.17 26.36 -13.78
CA GLN A 343 -7.83 26.14 -15.18
C GLN A 343 -8.39 27.24 -16.09
N ALA A 344 -9.61 27.70 -15.84
CA ALA A 344 -10.21 28.81 -16.61
C ALA A 344 -9.52 30.14 -16.34
N GLN A 345 -9.09 30.40 -15.10
CA GLN A 345 -8.42 31.62 -14.68
C GLN A 345 -6.97 31.71 -15.17
N TYR A 346 -6.26 30.57 -15.27
CA TYR A 346 -4.84 30.50 -15.65
C TYR A 346 -4.62 29.62 -16.89
N PRO A 347 -5.19 29.99 -18.05
CA PRO A 347 -5.09 29.20 -19.29
C PRO A 347 -3.63 28.99 -19.71
N GLY A 348 -3.27 27.75 -20.05
CA GLY A 348 -1.90 27.39 -20.44
C GLY A 348 -0.89 27.31 -19.27
N ARG A 349 -1.31 27.63 -18.04
CA ARG A 349 -0.47 27.54 -16.83
C ARG A 349 -1.03 26.57 -15.79
N PHE A 350 -2.35 26.37 -15.73
CA PHE A 350 -3.00 25.40 -14.83
C PHE A 350 -3.78 24.38 -15.65
N ALA A 351 -3.63 23.10 -15.33
CA ALA A 351 -4.35 22.00 -15.96
C ALA A 351 -5.02 21.10 -14.91
N ALA A 352 -6.35 21.01 -14.94
CA ALA A 352 -7.13 20.06 -14.15
C ALA A 352 -7.52 18.86 -15.03
N ARG A 353 -7.16 17.67 -14.60
CA ARG A 353 -7.53 16.38 -15.23
C ARG A 353 -8.31 15.57 -14.22
N LEU A 354 -9.63 15.81 -14.18
CA LEU A 354 -10.57 15.31 -13.19
C LEU A 354 -11.04 13.90 -13.60
N GLN A 355 -10.08 12.96 -13.61
CA GLN A 355 -10.29 11.58 -14.01
C GLN A 355 -9.23 10.67 -13.37
N TYR A 356 -9.49 9.37 -13.33
CA TYR A 356 -8.47 8.36 -13.10
C TYR A 356 -7.76 8.04 -14.43
N SER A 357 -6.43 8.08 -14.46
CA SER A 357 -5.64 7.70 -15.63
C SER A 357 -4.23 7.25 -15.22
N ALA A 358 -3.97 5.96 -15.27
CA ALA A 358 -2.65 5.40 -14.96
C ALA A 358 -1.57 5.89 -15.94
N SER A 359 -1.89 5.95 -17.25
CA SER A 359 -0.95 6.43 -18.26
C SER A 359 -0.59 7.91 -18.09
N LEU A 360 -1.58 8.75 -17.75
CA LEU A 360 -1.32 10.17 -17.48
C LEU A 360 -0.55 10.34 -16.16
N SER A 361 -0.79 9.50 -15.14
CA SER A 361 0.01 9.52 -13.90
C SER A 361 1.48 9.27 -14.20
N THR A 362 1.82 8.25 -15.00
CA THR A 362 3.20 7.96 -15.43
C THR A 362 3.82 9.13 -16.19
N ALA A 363 3.07 9.73 -17.14
CA ALA A 363 3.53 10.91 -17.86
C ALA A 363 3.80 12.10 -16.93
N ILE A 364 2.98 12.30 -15.89
CA ILE A 364 3.16 13.33 -14.86
C ILE A 364 4.41 13.07 -14.05
N TYR A 365 4.61 11.85 -13.53
CA TYR A 365 5.83 11.52 -12.79
C TYR A 365 7.10 11.73 -13.63
N GLY A 366 7.06 11.37 -14.90
CA GLY A 366 8.20 11.57 -15.81
C GLY A 366 8.43 13.01 -16.23
N GLY A 367 7.36 13.81 -16.40
CA GLY A 367 7.44 15.14 -17.02
C GLY A 367 7.37 16.32 -16.04
N ALA A 368 6.88 16.13 -14.81
CA ALA A 368 6.85 17.20 -13.82
C ALA A 368 8.23 17.45 -13.19
N ASP A 369 8.40 18.61 -12.58
CA ASP A 369 9.60 19.01 -11.85
C ASP A 369 9.39 18.86 -10.33
N LEU A 370 8.22 19.23 -9.83
CA LEU A 370 7.83 19.18 -8.42
C LEU A 370 6.58 18.32 -8.25
N PHE A 371 6.50 17.59 -7.13
CA PHE A 371 5.35 16.77 -6.77
C PHE A 371 4.84 17.17 -5.39
N LEU A 372 3.67 17.81 -5.34
CA LEU A 372 3.12 18.37 -4.11
C LEU A 372 2.17 17.39 -3.43
N MET A 373 2.45 17.04 -2.15
CA MET A 373 1.62 16.20 -1.29
C MET A 373 1.41 16.85 0.09
N PRO A 374 0.43 17.76 0.24
CA PRO A 374 0.18 18.48 1.48
C PRO A 374 -0.76 17.71 2.41
N SER A 375 -0.68 16.39 2.45
CA SER A 375 -1.61 15.50 3.15
C SER A 375 -1.70 15.81 4.64
N LEU A 376 -2.93 15.82 5.19
CA LEU A 376 -3.19 15.96 6.63
C LEU A 376 -2.85 14.68 7.39
N ALA A 377 -2.99 13.55 6.73
CA ALA A 377 -2.54 12.24 7.17
C ALA A 377 -2.16 11.42 5.94
N GLU A 378 -1.02 10.75 5.97
CA GLU A 378 -0.56 9.87 4.89
C GLU A 378 0.12 8.65 5.50
N PRO A 379 -0.60 7.53 5.68
CA PRO A 379 -0.04 6.34 6.33
C PRO A 379 1.33 5.92 5.79
N CYS A 380 1.46 5.79 4.48
CA CYS A 380 2.73 5.57 3.79
C CYS A 380 2.94 6.57 2.65
N GLY A 381 2.00 6.62 1.71
CA GLY A 381 2.19 7.27 0.43
C GLY A 381 3.14 6.46 -0.47
N LEU A 382 2.76 6.28 -1.71
CA LEU A 382 3.62 5.68 -2.75
C LEU A 382 4.03 6.73 -3.78
N SER A 383 3.19 7.73 -3.99
CA SER A 383 3.37 8.73 -5.04
C SER A 383 4.64 9.55 -4.90
N GLN A 384 5.07 9.91 -3.67
CA GLN A 384 6.34 10.61 -3.44
C GLN A 384 7.55 9.73 -3.78
N MET A 385 7.48 8.43 -3.48
CA MET A 385 8.56 7.50 -3.82
C MET A 385 8.63 7.28 -5.34
N ILE A 386 7.48 7.16 -6.01
CA ILE A 386 7.41 7.09 -7.47
C ILE A 386 7.96 8.39 -8.07
N ALA A 387 7.52 9.56 -7.60
CA ALA A 387 8.04 10.85 -8.06
C ALA A 387 9.56 10.93 -7.97
N MET A 388 10.15 10.57 -6.82
CA MET A 388 11.60 10.52 -6.63
C MET A 388 12.29 9.59 -7.63
N ARG A 389 11.76 8.39 -7.87
CA ARG A 389 12.32 7.47 -8.86
C ARG A 389 12.32 8.03 -10.29
N TYR A 390 11.37 8.92 -10.59
CA TYR A 390 11.29 9.62 -11.88
C TYR A 390 11.98 10.99 -11.86
N GLY A 391 12.81 11.29 -10.85
CA GLY A 391 13.53 12.55 -10.74
C GLY A 391 12.62 13.77 -10.60
N THR A 392 11.40 13.58 -10.12
CA THR A 392 10.44 14.63 -9.77
C THR A 392 10.51 14.87 -8.29
N ILE A 393 10.85 16.10 -7.87
CA ILE A 393 11.20 16.42 -6.48
C ILE A 393 9.93 16.59 -5.65
N PRO A 394 9.75 15.83 -4.56
CA PRO A 394 8.58 15.96 -3.69
C PRO A 394 8.65 17.20 -2.81
N VAL A 395 7.50 17.86 -2.64
CA VAL A 395 7.23 18.86 -1.63
C VAL A 395 6.10 18.32 -0.76
N VAL A 396 6.38 17.95 0.47
CA VAL A 396 5.45 17.16 1.28
C VAL A 396 5.26 17.70 2.69
N ARG A 397 4.09 17.43 3.29
CA ARG A 397 3.93 17.63 4.73
C ARG A 397 4.57 16.47 5.52
N GLU A 398 5.18 16.80 6.65
CA GLU A 398 5.81 15.83 7.55
C GLU A 398 4.77 15.01 8.31
N THR A 399 4.24 13.96 7.69
CA THR A 399 3.30 13.01 8.30
C THR A 399 3.52 11.62 7.75
N GLY A 400 3.35 10.60 8.59
CA GLY A 400 3.46 9.18 8.22
C GLY A 400 4.64 8.88 7.33
N GLY A 401 4.39 8.11 6.26
CA GLY A 401 5.45 7.70 5.35
C GLY A 401 6.06 8.84 4.51
N LEU A 402 5.40 10.00 4.39
CA LEU A 402 6.02 11.16 3.75
C LEU A 402 7.25 11.63 4.54
N LYS A 403 7.12 11.71 5.88
CA LYS A 403 8.22 12.05 6.78
C LYS A 403 9.33 11.01 6.77
N ASP A 404 8.98 9.73 6.63
CA ASP A 404 9.94 8.62 6.66
C ASP A 404 10.69 8.46 5.33
N THR A 405 10.14 8.93 4.22
CA THR A 405 10.70 8.70 2.87
C THR A 405 11.38 9.92 2.27
N VAL A 406 10.93 11.14 2.58
CA VAL A 406 11.49 12.39 2.03
C VAL A 406 12.45 13.01 3.01
N ILE A 407 13.74 13.12 2.63
CA ILE A 407 14.78 13.78 3.41
C ILE A 407 14.74 15.27 3.05
N PRO A 408 14.57 16.18 4.05
CA PRO A 408 14.46 17.62 3.79
C PRO A 408 15.69 18.21 3.12
N HIS A 409 15.49 19.19 2.23
CA HIS A 409 16.56 19.95 1.61
C HIS A 409 17.49 20.59 2.65
N GLY A 410 18.80 20.55 2.40
CA GLY A 410 19.83 21.00 3.32
C GLY A 410 20.28 19.96 4.35
N VAL A 411 19.71 18.75 4.34
CA VAL A 411 20.16 17.61 5.13
C VAL A 411 20.94 16.65 4.23
N PHE A 412 22.00 16.03 4.74
CA PHE A 412 22.80 15.09 3.94
C PHE A 412 21.96 14.00 3.30
N GLY A 413 22.10 13.86 1.98
CA GLY A 413 21.29 12.91 1.19
C GLY A 413 19.85 13.37 0.94
N ASP A 414 19.59 14.67 0.99
CA ASP A 414 18.29 15.29 0.77
C ASP A 414 17.64 14.83 -0.55
N THR A 415 16.30 14.70 -0.52
CA THR A 415 15.52 14.18 -1.64
C THR A 415 14.33 15.04 -2.00
N GLY A 416 14.03 16.06 -1.21
CA GLY A 416 12.88 16.92 -1.44
C GLY A 416 12.72 18.01 -0.40
N PHE A 417 11.53 18.59 -0.33
CA PHE A 417 11.21 19.67 0.58
C PHE A 417 10.09 19.25 1.53
N THR A 418 10.16 19.67 2.80
CA THR A 418 9.16 19.31 3.80
C THR A 418 8.66 20.50 4.58
N PHE A 419 7.41 20.46 5.03
CA PHE A 419 6.83 21.40 5.99
C PHE A 419 6.02 20.66 7.05
N ALA A 420 6.04 21.17 8.29
CA ALA A 420 5.45 20.46 9.44
C ALA A 420 3.99 20.85 9.68
N ASN A 421 3.64 22.14 9.59
CA ASN A 421 2.35 22.65 10.03
C ASN A 421 1.25 22.46 8.99
N ILE A 422 0.02 22.21 9.44
CA ILE A 422 -1.17 22.13 8.58
C ILE A 422 -1.66 23.55 8.31
N ASN A 423 -0.96 24.29 7.46
CA ASN A 423 -1.42 25.61 7.01
C ASN A 423 -0.89 25.92 5.60
N ALA A 424 -1.64 26.79 4.92
CA ALA A 424 -1.35 27.19 3.55
C ALA A 424 -0.07 28.03 3.43
N HIS A 425 0.23 28.87 4.42
CA HIS A 425 1.42 29.73 4.41
C HIS A 425 2.73 28.94 4.37
N ASP A 426 2.88 27.94 5.26
CA ASP A 426 4.07 27.10 5.31
C ASP A 426 4.22 26.28 4.01
N MET A 427 3.10 25.73 3.48
CA MET A 427 3.10 25.01 2.21
C MET A 427 3.57 25.91 1.06
N VAL A 428 3.02 27.10 0.93
CA VAL A 428 3.36 28.05 -0.14
C VAL A 428 4.80 28.54 0.02
N TRP A 429 5.25 28.80 1.26
CA TRP A 429 6.62 29.23 1.53
C TRP A 429 7.65 28.18 1.10
N VAL A 430 7.47 26.93 1.54
CA VAL A 430 8.36 25.82 1.18
C VAL A 430 8.32 25.53 -0.33
N LEU A 431 7.13 25.66 -0.96
CA LEU A 431 7.02 25.54 -2.40
C LEU A 431 7.80 26.66 -3.12
N GLY A 432 7.79 27.88 -2.57
CA GLY A 432 8.60 29.00 -3.05
C GLY A 432 10.11 28.73 -2.95
N GLU A 433 10.59 28.15 -1.87
CA GLU A 433 11.98 27.71 -1.72
C GLU A 433 12.37 26.69 -2.80
N ALA A 434 11.51 25.70 -3.06
CA ALA A 434 11.73 24.70 -4.10
C ALA A 434 11.78 25.31 -5.51
N VAL A 435 10.85 26.22 -5.81
CA VAL A 435 10.84 26.98 -7.08
C VAL A 435 12.06 27.89 -7.19
N GLY A 436 12.49 28.52 -6.07
CA GLY A 436 13.70 29.32 -6.00
C GLY A 436 14.96 28.50 -6.32
N LEU A 437 15.09 27.29 -5.77
CA LEU A 437 16.20 26.40 -6.10
C LEU A 437 16.20 26.01 -7.59
N TYR A 438 15.03 25.70 -8.14
CA TYR A 438 14.91 25.36 -9.57
C TYR A 438 15.46 26.47 -10.48
N TYR A 439 15.19 27.74 -10.17
CA TYR A 439 15.64 28.86 -11.00
C TYR A 439 17.09 29.27 -10.74
N ASN A 440 17.55 29.19 -9.48
CA ASN A 440 18.85 29.73 -9.08
C ASN A 440 20.00 28.73 -9.20
N ASP A 441 19.71 27.41 -9.10
CA ASP A 441 20.75 26.38 -9.07
C ASP A 441 20.31 25.11 -9.82
N LYS A 442 19.84 25.28 -11.06
CA LYS A 442 19.35 24.17 -11.88
C LYS A 442 20.44 23.16 -12.21
N ASP A 443 21.65 23.61 -12.46
CA ASP A 443 22.79 22.82 -12.94
C ASP A 443 23.97 22.79 -11.95
N GLY A 444 23.79 23.30 -10.70
CA GLY A 444 24.83 23.37 -9.68
C GLY A 444 25.14 22.02 -9.02
N GLU A 445 26.35 21.92 -8.42
CA GLU A 445 26.84 20.67 -7.79
C GLU A 445 26.10 20.31 -6.50
N ASP A 446 25.44 21.29 -5.84
CA ASP A 446 24.70 21.09 -4.57
C ASP A 446 23.20 21.41 -4.69
N GLY A 447 22.71 21.62 -5.93
CA GLY A 447 21.39 22.14 -6.18
C GLY A 447 20.37 21.10 -6.68
N TRP A 448 19.56 21.52 -7.63
CA TRP A 448 18.42 20.78 -8.15
C TRP A 448 18.77 19.36 -8.65
N ARG A 449 19.88 19.22 -9.40
CA ARG A 449 20.34 17.94 -9.96
C ARG A 449 20.73 16.92 -8.87
N VAL A 450 21.28 17.39 -7.76
CA VAL A 450 21.66 16.52 -6.63
C VAL A 450 20.40 15.94 -5.99
N LEU A 451 19.38 16.75 -5.73
CA LEU A 451 18.08 16.28 -5.23
C LEU A 451 17.46 15.22 -6.16
N GLN A 452 17.46 15.47 -7.46
CA GLN A 452 16.96 14.51 -8.45
C GLN A 452 17.73 13.18 -8.36
N ARG A 453 19.05 13.23 -8.37
CA ARG A 453 19.91 12.04 -8.31
C ARG A 453 19.71 11.27 -7.00
N ASN A 454 19.71 11.96 -5.86
CA ASN A 454 19.49 11.35 -4.55
C ASN A 454 18.15 10.61 -4.51
N GLY A 455 17.06 11.23 -4.98
CA GLY A 455 15.75 10.61 -5.05
C GLY A 455 15.70 9.39 -5.98
N MET A 456 16.31 9.50 -7.17
CA MET A 456 16.32 8.41 -8.17
C MET A 456 17.16 7.22 -7.75
N THR A 457 18.23 7.41 -6.99
CA THR A 457 19.14 6.35 -6.54
C THR A 457 18.76 5.75 -5.19
N LYS A 458 17.83 6.36 -4.46
CA LYS A 458 17.35 5.83 -3.17
C LYS A 458 16.63 4.48 -3.38
N ASP A 459 16.99 3.50 -2.56
CA ASP A 459 16.35 2.17 -2.62
C ASP A 459 14.96 2.22 -1.99
N PHE A 460 13.94 2.15 -2.82
CA PHE A 460 12.54 2.01 -2.44
C PHE A 460 12.00 0.60 -2.72
N SER A 461 12.85 -0.37 -3.04
CA SER A 461 12.43 -1.74 -3.32
C SER A 461 11.86 -2.43 -2.07
N TRP A 462 11.21 -3.56 -2.29
CA TRP A 462 10.74 -4.43 -1.22
C TRP A 462 11.85 -5.19 -0.48
N ASN A 463 13.15 -5.00 -0.81
CA ASN A 463 14.24 -5.77 -0.21
C ASN A 463 14.32 -5.62 1.32
N ASN A 464 14.30 -4.38 1.83
CA ASN A 464 14.35 -4.12 3.26
C ASN A 464 12.98 -4.34 3.94
N PRO A 465 11.86 -3.80 3.43
CA PRO A 465 10.55 -4.04 4.07
C PRO A 465 10.20 -5.52 4.20
N ALA A 466 10.44 -6.34 3.18
CA ALA A 466 10.13 -7.75 3.24
C ALA A 466 10.93 -8.50 4.32
N ARG A 467 12.21 -8.13 4.54
CA ARG A 467 13.01 -8.66 5.66
C ARG A 467 12.43 -8.26 7.01
N GLU A 468 11.95 -7.02 7.15
CA GLU A 468 11.32 -6.59 8.39
C GLU A 468 10.02 -7.35 8.68
N TYR A 469 9.23 -7.70 7.65
CA TYR A 469 8.09 -8.61 7.79
C TYR A 469 8.53 -10.03 8.13
N GLU A 470 9.56 -10.53 7.49
CA GLU A 470 10.14 -11.85 7.77
C GLU A 470 10.63 -11.96 9.23
N ASP A 471 11.29 -10.91 9.75
CA ASP A 471 11.71 -10.82 11.16
C ASP A 471 10.51 -10.95 12.11
N VAL A 472 9.40 -10.26 11.80
CA VAL A 472 8.15 -10.38 12.57
C VAL A 472 7.64 -11.82 12.54
N TYR A 473 7.64 -12.48 11.39
CA TYR A 473 7.17 -13.86 11.26
C TYR A 473 8.03 -14.83 12.07
N TYR A 474 9.36 -14.73 12.01
CA TYR A 474 10.26 -15.54 12.84
C TYR A 474 10.04 -15.29 14.34
N GLN A 475 9.89 -14.02 14.72
CA GLN A 475 9.64 -13.63 16.11
C GLN A 475 8.39 -14.30 16.68
N ILE A 476 7.26 -14.31 15.96
CA ILE A 476 5.99 -14.80 16.50
C ILE A 476 5.80 -16.30 16.35
N THR A 477 6.41 -16.93 15.35
CA THR A 477 6.33 -18.39 15.13
C THR A 477 7.34 -19.15 16.00
N GLY A 478 8.44 -18.51 16.36
CA GLY A 478 9.58 -19.17 17.00
C GLY A 478 10.37 -20.10 16.06
N ILE A 479 10.05 -20.11 14.76
CA ILE A 479 10.83 -20.80 13.74
C ILE A 479 12.17 -20.07 13.60
N PRO A 480 13.34 -20.75 13.70
CA PRO A 480 14.61 -20.06 13.56
C PRO A 480 14.81 -19.59 12.10
N PRO A 481 15.40 -18.40 11.87
CA PRO A 481 15.76 -17.97 10.53
C PRO A 481 16.75 -18.95 9.90
N PRO A 482 16.79 -19.04 8.55
CA PRO A 482 17.79 -19.84 7.84
C PRO A 482 19.20 -19.39 8.27
N ILE A 483 20.09 -20.36 8.51
CA ILE A 483 21.50 -20.04 8.79
C ILE A 483 22.08 -19.46 7.49
N GLU A 484 22.40 -18.18 7.48
CA GLU A 484 23.13 -17.60 6.34
C GLU A 484 24.49 -18.32 6.20
N PRO A 485 24.85 -18.81 5.00
CA PRO A 485 26.17 -19.37 4.79
C PRO A 485 27.20 -18.29 5.15
N SER A 486 28.13 -18.64 6.05
CA SER A 486 29.21 -17.74 6.47
C SER A 486 29.88 -17.11 5.24
N PRO A 487 30.16 -15.80 5.23
CA PRO A 487 30.86 -15.15 4.11
C PRO A 487 32.20 -15.85 3.91
N GLY A 488 32.35 -16.67 2.86
CA GLY A 488 33.57 -17.42 2.55
C GLY A 488 33.40 -18.94 2.43
N ALA A 489 32.23 -19.52 2.70
CA ALA A 489 31.98 -20.92 2.38
C ALA A 489 31.76 -21.08 0.88
N ALA A 490 32.70 -21.73 0.19
CA ALA A 490 32.53 -22.10 -1.20
C ALA A 490 31.28 -23.00 -1.36
N PRO A 491 30.50 -22.86 -2.47
CA PRO A 491 29.33 -23.68 -2.69
C PRO A 491 29.72 -25.17 -2.68
N VAL A 492 29.11 -25.95 -1.80
CA VAL A 492 29.25 -27.41 -1.79
C VAL A 492 28.60 -27.90 -3.11
N PRO A 493 29.33 -28.58 -4.00
CA PRO A 493 28.75 -29.06 -5.24
C PRO A 493 27.67 -30.11 -4.92
N ALA A 494 26.46 -29.88 -5.41
CA ALA A 494 25.37 -30.85 -5.35
C ALA A 494 25.80 -32.13 -6.06
N GLY A 495 26.01 -33.23 -5.31
CA GLY A 495 26.28 -34.53 -5.90
C GLY A 495 27.39 -35.39 -5.27
N ALA A 496 27.93 -35.08 -4.10
CA ALA A 496 28.81 -35.99 -3.41
C ALA A 496 28.00 -37.04 -2.62
N ALA A 497 27.98 -38.28 -3.10
CA ALA A 497 27.47 -39.41 -2.32
C ALA A 497 28.25 -39.57 -1.00
N PRO A 498 27.62 -39.96 0.10
CA PRO A 498 28.34 -40.18 1.36
C PRO A 498 29.41 -41.28 1.20
N PRO A 499 30.57 -41.14 1.86
CA PRO A 499 31.62 -42.16 1.79
C PRO A 499 31.08 -43.46 2.41
N PRO A 500 31.55 -44.62 1.87
CA PRO A 500 31.16 -45.92 2.43
C PRO A 500 31.69 -46.10 3.86
N PRO A 501 30.96 -46.84 4.74
CA PRO A 501 31.39 -47.05 6.10
C PRO A 501 32.73 -47.79 6.17
N GLU A 502 33.61 -47.38 7.07
CA GLU A 502 34.88 -48.07 7.36
C GLU A 502 34.61 -49.50 7.83
N PRO A 503 35.45 -50.49 7.41
CA PRO A 503 35.30 -51.85 7.86
C PRO A 503 35.70 -52.00 9.33
N GLU A 504 34.82 -52.60 10.12
CA GLU A 504 35.11 -52.97 11.51
C GLU A 504 36.35 -53.85 11.54
N ALA A 505 37.32 -53.48 12.37
CA ALA A 505 38.49 -54.28 12.64
C ALA A 505 38.09 -55.48 13.55
N VAL A 506 38.38 -56.68 13.08
CA VAL A 506 38.29 -57.95 13.82
C VAL A 506 39.46 -58.07 14.80
#